data_92a84af57ba0a24836ae5e2851dcf142
#
_entry.id   92a84af57ba0a24836ae5e2851dcf142
#
_cell.length_a   1.000
_cell.length_b   1.000
_cell.length_c   1.000
_cell.angle_alpha   90.00
_cell.angle_beta   90.00
_cell.angle_gamma   90.00
#
_symmetry.space_group_name_H-M   'P 1'
#
loop_
_entity.id
_entity.type
_entity.pdbx_description
1 polymer ?
#
loop_
_entity_poly.entity_id
_entity_poly.type
_entity_poly.pdbx_seq_one_letter_code
_entity_poly.pdbx_strand_id
1 'polypeptide(L)'
;MSSSAGPPLETLKVGRPHPPLALWTIERDRPVSLDALRGQKVLLVHFASWCEASREPVSAWFERTRTHVAAKKVVVLGVDHEQHADRGRLFAQWRGLTGPILHDPLDLSLVTELPMVVAIDEEGVVRAIQPSLDKIEKTFINKKSKKKNIPKPEEAELPDPRVTRRTAEEAREPSASRAHADALVLSGLPPQIDEAIKVYREVIAIDPKEAWSLFRLGVAYRIRYEREERQPDDFQAAVDAWSQAVRFAPTNAIFRQRLQQYGPAIEDSRPSYEWILAARQDLARRGQQPIALENEPLAMELSAGPVRGSKNAAPTKGKHPSDHGGQMMIETTVVRAADAKHANKAEVHVTLRPSGVQWEDGKAPLRIWFEKSKSARPERAYLEFPKANPASGSEARTISFLVELTSKSKTPRGTLKGEAVYSFRSGDEVKTVRQEFKVSIGGKPEGTLAGTDAPTAANGGNDGARGR
;
A
#
# COMPACT_ATOMS: atom_id res chain seq x y z
N MET A 1 -11.39 -31.49 -2.21
CA MET A 1 -10.54 -30.76 -1.26
C MET A 1 -11.33 -29.54 -0.81
N SER A 2 -11.85 -29.60 0.40
CA SER A 2 -12.66 -28.52 1.02
C SER A 2 -11.78 -27.28 1.13
N SER A 3 -12.19 -26.20 0.48
CA SER A 3 -11.62 -24.87 0.66
C SER A 3 -11.94 -24.43 2.08
N SER A 4 -10.99 -24.56 2.99
CA SER A 4 -11.12 -23.94 4.32
C SER A 4 -10.94 -22.43 4.15
N ALA A 5 -12.03 -21.74 3.85
CA ALA A 5 -12.07 -20.29 4.01
C ALA A 5 -11.66 -19.96 5.45
N GLY A 6 -10.81 -18.96 5.64
CA GLY A 6 -10.51 -18.44 6.97
C GLY A 6 -11.78 -17.93 7.66
N PRO A 7 -11.72 -17.60 8.96
CA PRO A 7 -12.86 -16.99 9.64
C PRO A 7 -13.35 -15.77 8.87
N PRO A 8 -14.66 -15.50 8.84
CA PRO A 8 -15.19 -14.34 8.15
C PRO A 8 -14.57 -13.08 8.74
N LEU A 9 -14.12 -12.18 7.85
CA LEU A 9 -13.61 -10.87 8.27
C LEU A 9 -14.67 -10.12 9.10
N GLU A 10 -14.22 -9.46 10.16
CA GLU A 10 -15.06 -8.48 10.83
C GLU A 10 -15.49 -7.43 9.81
N THR A 11 -16.78 -7.19 9.71
CA THR A 11 -17.36 -6.22 8.78
C THR A 11 -18.39 -5.38 9.50
N LEU A 12 -18.62 -4.18 9.00
CA LEU A 12 -19.65 -3.28 9.49
C LEU A 12 -21.04 -3.91 9.31
N LYS A 13 -21.93 -3.72 10.32
CA LYS A 13 -23.29 -4.24 10.29
C LYS A 13 -24.29 -3.17 10.70
N VAL A 14 -25.33 -2.99 9.89
CA VAL A 14 -26.46 -2.11 10.24
C VAL A 14 -27.12 -2.57 11.53
N GLY A 15 -27.42 -1.65 12.44
CA GLY A 15 -28.01 -1.90 13.75
C GLY A 15 -27.02 -2.27 14.85
N ARG A 16 -25.71 -2.33 14.55
CA ARG A 16 -24.64 -2.56 15.53
C ARG A 16 -23.82 -1.28 15.74
N PRO A 17 -23.22 -1.10 16.93
CA PRO A 17 -22.22 -0.05 17.14
C PRO A 17 -21.13 -0.15 16.08
N HIS A 18 -20.68 1.00 15.59
CA HIS A 18 -19.44 1.06 14.80
C HIS A 18 -18.27 0.67 15.71
N PRO A 19 -17.33 -0.17 15.26
CA PRO A 19 -16.12 -0.44 16.01
C PRO A 19 -15.39 0.87 16.39
N PRO A 20 -14.66 0.90 17.51
CA PRO A 20 -13.86 2.08 17.86
C PRO A 20 -12.96 2.48 16.68
N LEU A 21 -12.97 3.76 16.34
CA LEU A 21 -12.16 4.30 15.26
C LEU A 21 -11.60 5.64 15.72
N ALA A 22 -10.27 5.73 15.75
CA ALA A 22 -9.54 6.97 15.98
C ALA A 22 -8.43 7.09 14.95
N LEU A 23 -8.41 8.18 14.20
CA LEU A 23 -7.48 8.42 13.09
C LEU A 23 -6.96 9.86 13.15
N TRP A 24 -5.79 10.10 12.59
CA TRP A 24 -5.33 11.43 12.28
C TRP A 24 -6.15 12.04 11.16
N THR A 25 -6.37 13.35 11.24
CA THR A 25 -6.73 14.10 10.04
C THR A 25 -5.61 13.94 9.00
N ILE A 26 -5.96 14.07 7.74
CA ILE A 26 -5.00 13.98 6.64
C ILE A 26 -3.90 15.04 6.73
N GLU A 27 -4.19 16.16 7.39
CA GLU A 27 -3.22 17.23 7.70
C GLU A 27 -2.33 16.91 8.90
N ARG A 28 -2.65 15.85 9.66
CA ARG A 28 -1.97 15.42 10.88
C ARG A 28 -1.93 16.49 11.99
N ASP A 29 -2.86 17.42 11.97
CA ASP A 29 -2.98 18.50 12.94
C ASP A 29 -3.70 18.06 14.23
N ARG A 30 -4.61 17.09 14.13
CA ARG A 30 -5.38 16.56 15.28
C ARG A 30 -5.87 15.14 15.04
N PRO A 31 -6.05 14.35 16.10
CA PRO A 31 -6.80 13.11 16.04
C PRO A 31 -8.31 13.37 16.03
N VAL A 32 -9.06 12.47 15.44
CA VAL A 32 -10.52 12.42 15.50
C VAL A 32 -10.95 11.00 15.84
N SER A 33 -11.77 10.85 16.88
CA SER A 33 -12.36 9.60 17.31
C SER A 33 -13.87 9.64 17.10
N LEU A 34 -14.47 8.53 16.74
CA LEU A 34 -15.93 8.41 16.68
C LEU A 34 -16.58 8.56 18.07
N ASP A 35 -15.88 8.18 19.14
CA ASP A 35 -16.40 8.33 20.51
C ASP A 35 -16.46 9.80 20.93
N ALA A 36 -15.57 10.65 20.42
CA ALA A 36 -15.64 12.09 20.60
C ALA A 36 -16.84 12.74 19.86
N LEU A 37 -17.46 12.02 18.94
CA LEU A 37 -18.62 12.50 18.16
C LEU A 37 -19.95 11.94 18.68
N ARG A 38 -19.96 11.25 19.82
CA ARG A 38 -21.21 10.80 20.45
C ARG A 38 -22.16 11.99 20.67
N GLY A 39 -23.42 11.76 20.45
CA GLY A 39 -24.44 12.81 20.45
C GLY A 39 -24.64 13.52 19.12
N GLN A 40 -23.82 13.22 18.13
CA GLN A 40 -23.94 13.78 16.77
C GLN A 40 -24.19 12.67 15.76
N LYS A 41 -24.91 12.98 14.69
CA LYS A 41 -24.98 12.12 13.52
C LYS A 41 -23.71 12.26 12.70
N VAL A 42 -23.17 11.15 12.23
CA VAL A 42 -21.92 11.12 11.46
C VAL A 42 -22.17 10.41 10.13
N LEU A 43 -21.64 10.98 9.07
CA LEU A 43 -21.47 10.32 7.77
C LEU A 43 -19.97 10.13 7.55
N LEU A 44 -19.54 8.88 7.46
CA LEU A 44 -18.20 8.53 6.99
C LEU A 44 -18.27 8.29 5.49
N VAL A 45 -17.46 9.05 4.73
CA VAL A 45 -17.38 8.95 3.27
C VAL A 45 -16.00 8.38 2.94
N HIS A 46 -15.95 7.05 2.75
CA HIS A 46 -14.71 6.33 2.45
C HIS A 46 -14.36 6.43 0.98
N PHE A 47 -13.12 6.77 0.70
CA PHE A 47 -12.60 6.91 -0.65
C PHE A 47 -11.10 6.66 -0.71
N ALA A 48 -10.56 6.57 -1.92
CA ALA A 48 -9.15 6.70 -2.20
C ALA A 48 -8.96 7.39 -3.56
N SER A 49 -7.95 8.18 -3.73
CA SER A 49 -7.71 8.94 -4.96
C SER A 49 -7.37 8.05 -6.17
N TRP A 50 -6.70 6.91 -5.90
CA TRP A 50 -6.42 5.89 -6.90
C TRP A 50 -7.68 5.13 -7.39
N CYS A 51 -8.79 5.19 -6.64
CA CYS A 51 -10.05 4.56 -7.01
C CYS A 51 -10.89 5.52 -7.87
N GLU A 52 -10.93 5.30 -9.18
CA GLU A 52 -11.69 6.14 -10.11
C GLU A 52 -13.18 6.25 -9.73
N ALA A 53 -13.78 5.12 -9.32
CA ALA A 53 -15.17 5.07 -8.89
C ALA A 53 -15.47 5.94 -7.66
N SER A 54 -14.45 6.31 -6.86
CA SER A 54 -14.61 7.18 -5.68
C SER A 54 -14.63 8.67 -6.03
N ARG A 55 -14.01 9.09 -7.14
CA ARG A 55 -13.65 10.49 -7.41
C ARG A 55 -14.86 11.42 -7.50
N GLU A 56 -15.88 11.05 -8.28
CA GLU A 56 -17.09 11.86 -8.39
C GLU A 56 -18.03 11.73 -7.18
N PRO A 57 -18.34 10.51 -6.68
CA PRO A 57 -19.25 10.36 -5.55
C PRO A 57 -18.78 11.08 -4.29
N VAL A 58 -17.48 11.10 -3.98
CA VAL A 58 -17.00 11.78 -2.77
C VAL A 58 -17.32 13.27 -2.79
N SER A 59 -17.08 13.94 -3.91
CA SER A 59 -17.41 15.38 -4.07
C SER A 59 -18.91 15.64 -3.93
N ALA A 60 -19.74 14.77 -4.51
CA ALA A 60 -21.20 14.89 -4.44
C ALA A 60 -21.73 14.76 -2.99
N TRP A 61 -21.14 13.89 -2.17
CA TRP A 61 -21.50 13.76 -0.77
C TRP A 61 -21.17 15.01 0.05
N PHE A 62 -20.00 15.59 -0.12
CA PHE A 62 -19.61 16.82 0.57
C PHE A 62 -20.47 18.01 0.15
N GLU A 63 -20.73 18.17 -1.14
CA GLU A 63 -21.55 19.25 -1.65
C GLU A 63 -23.00 19.13 -1.17
N ARG A 64 -23.62 17.95 -1.29
CA ARG A 64 -25.01 17.71 -0.89
C ARG A 64 -25.27 17.95 0.59
N THR A 65 -24.29 17.65 1.43
CA THR A 65 -24.46 17.74 2.89
C THR A 65 -24.00 19.09 3.48
N ARG A 66 -23.36 19.96 2.68
CA ARG A 66 -22.76 21.23 3.13
C ARG A 66 -23.68 22.09 4.00
N THR A 67 -24.94 22.29 3.60
CA THR A 67 -25.90 23.09 4.35
C THR A 67 -26.30 22.45 5.69
N HIS A 68 -26.35 21.13 5.74
CA HIS A 68 -26.65 20.38 6.95
C HIS A 68 -25.49 20.39 7.93
N VAL A 69 -24.25 20.34 7.43
CA VAL A 69 -23.02 20.50 8.23
C VAL A 69 -22.97 21.91 8.83
N ALA A 70 -23.21 22.96 8.02
CA ALA A 70 -23.28 24.34 8.50
C ALA A 70 -24.36 24.55 9.57
N ALA A 71 -25.49 23.85 9.44
CA ALA A 71 -26.58 23.86 10.42
C ALA A 71 -26.33 22.93 11.63
N LYS A 72 -25.16 22.30 11.76
CA LYS A 72 -24.78 21.34 12.81
C LYS A 72 -25.74 20.15 12.96
N LYS A 73 -26.41 19.74 11.89
CA LYS A 73 -27.33 18.59 11.87
C LYS A 73 -26.63 17.25 11.66
N VAL A 74 -25.44 17.28 11.09
CA VAL A 74 -24.62 16.11 10.80
C VAL A 74 -23.15 16.51 10.73
N VAL A 75 -22.26 15.62 11.15
CA VAL A 75 -20.83 15.69 10.90
C VAL A 75 -20.53 14.82 9.68
N VAL A 76 -19.79 15.35 8.72
CA VAL A 76 -19.32 14.59 7.55
C VAL A 76 -17.82 14.52 7.60
N LEU A 77 -17.31 13.29 7.61
CA LEU A 77 -15.88 12.99 7.61
C LEU A 77 -15.54 12.22 6.33
N GLY A 78 -14.57 12.72 5.57
CA GLY A 78 -13.90 11.89 4.59
C GLY A 78 -13.03 10.88 5.31
N VAL A 79 -12.92 9.67 4.79
CA VAL A 79 -11.95 8.67 5.23
C VAL A 79 -11.15 8.24 4.02
N ASP A 80 -9.91 8.68 3.98
CA ASP A 80 -8.99 8.46 2.87
C ASP A 80 -8.15 7.21 3.10
N HIS A 81 -8.30 6.23 2.21
CA HIS A 81 -7.58 4.96 2.23
C HIS A 81 -6.27 4.99 1.41
N GLU A 82 -5.72 6.19 1.23
CA GLU A 82 -4.40 6.32 0.62
C GLU A 82 -3.31 5.76 1.54
N GLN A 83 -2.22 5.30 0.92
CA GLN A 83 -1.01 5.00 1.67
C GLN A 83 -0.27 6.28 2.06
N HIS A 84 -0.33 7.29 1.20
CA HIS A 84 0.36 8.58 1.32
C HIS A 84 -0.65 9.71 1.54
N ALA A 85 -0.63 10.32 2.72
CA ALA A 85 -1.56 11.39 3.08
C ALA A 85 -1.48 12.60 2.12
N ASP A 86 -0.29 12.91 1.61
CA ASP A 86 -0.06 14.03 0.68
C ASP A 86 -0.82 13.87 -0.64
N ARG A 87 -0.97 12.64 -1.14
CA ARG A 87 -1.79 12.33 -2.34
C ARG A 87 -3.26 12.60 -2.06
N GLY A 88 -3.76 12.17 -0.92
CA GLY A 88 -5.13 12.47 -0.48
C GLY A 88 -5.36 13.97 -0.29
N ARG A 89 -4.38 14.71 0.27
CA ARG A 89 -4.44 16.18 0.39
C ARG A 89 -4.53 16.87 -0.97
N LEU A 90 -3.68 16.47 -1.94
CA LEU A 90 -3.73 16.99 -3.30
C LEU A 90 -5.09 16.68 -3.97
N PHE A 91 -5.61 15.47 -3.77
CA PHE A 91 -6.91 15.08 -4.27
C PHE A 91 -8.03 15.94 -3.67
N ALA A 92 -8.02 16.12 -2.35
CA ALA A 92 -8.99 16.96 -1.64
C ALA A 92 -8.95 18.42 -2.13
N GLN A 93 -7.74 18.99 -2.32
CA GLN A 93 -7.56 20.33 -2.89
C GLN A 93 -8.15 20.41 -4.30
N TRP A 94 -7.82 19.44 -5.16
CA TRP A 94 -8.29 19.42 -6.54
C TRP A 94 -9.81 19.34 -6.64
N ARG A 95 -10.42 18.46 -5.80
CA ARG A 95 -11.88 18.24 -5.77
C ARG A 95 -12.64 19.27 -4.94
N GLY A 96 -11.95 20.17 -4.25
CA GLY A 96 -12.58 21.19 -3.39
C GLY A 96 -13.35 20.58 -2.24
N LEU A 97 -12.88 19.49 -1.65
CA LEU A 97 -13.53 18.86 -0.51
C LEU A 97 -13.41 19.78 0.72
N THR A 98 -14.55 20.11 1.30
CA THR A 98 -14.63 21.02 2.46
C THR A 98 -15.06 20.25 3.70
N GLY A 99 -14.15 20.05 4.63
CA GLY A 99 -14.40 19.34 5.90
C GLY A 99 -13.23 18.48 6.31
N PRO A 100 -13.30 17.88 7.51
CA PRO A 100 -12.24 17.01 7.99
C PRO A 100 -12.15 15.74 7.15
N ILE A 101 -10.92 15.39 6.77
CA ILE A 101 -10.60 14.13 6.11
C ILE A 101 -9.65 13.38 7.02
N LEU A 102 -9.98 12.13 7.32
CA LEU A 102 -9.19 11.21 8.13
C LEU A 102 -8.32 10.35 7.22
N HIS A 103 -7.13 10.01 7.66
CA HIS A 103 -6.20 9.15 6.93
C HIS A 103 -6.18 7.74 7.51
N ASP A 104 -6.64 6.76 6.74
CA ASP A 104 -6.75 5.35 7.14
C ASP A 104 -5.94 4.42 6.21
N PRO A 105 -4.61 4.45 6.25
CA PRO A 105 -3.76 3.62 5.40
C PRO A 105 -3.85 2.13 5.75
N LEU A 106 -4.30 1.80 6.97
CA LEU A 106 -4.38 0.46 7.52
C LEU A 106 -5.76 -0.18 7.39
N ASP A 107 -6.75 0.55 6.84
CA ASP A 107 -8.15 0.13 6.78
C ASP A 107 -8.69 -0.29 8.16
N LEU A 108 -8.50 0.61 9.16
CA LEU A 108 -9.01 0.42 10.52
C LEU A 108 -10.51 0.57 10.59
N SER A 109 -11.10 1.27 9.63
CA SER A 109 -12.54 1.43 9.47
C SER A 109 -13.27 0.18 8.97
N LEU A 110 -12.55 -0.88 8.64
CA LEU A 110 -13.06 -2.22 8.28
C LEU A 110 -14.03 -2.20 7.08
N VAL A 111 -13.81 -1.33 6.12
CA VAL A 111 -14.56 -1.32 4.88
C VAL A 111 -13.98 -2.33 3.89
N THR A 112 -14.82 -2.88 3.02
CA THR A 112 -14.39 -3.93 2.08
C THR A 112 -14.44 -3.50 0.63
N GLU A 113 -14.94 -2.29 0.36
CA GLU A 113 -15.06 -1.72 -0.99
C GLU A 113 -15.02 -0.19 -0.95
N LEU A 114 -14.67 0.44 -2.07
CA LEU A 114 -14.68 1.88 -2.26
C LEU A 114 -15.41 2.25 -3.57
N PRO A 115 -16.15 3.38 -3.61
CA PRO A 115 -16.49 4.23 -2.47
C PRO A 115 -17.48 3.57 -1.54
N MET A 116 -17.44 3.89 -0.24
CA MET A 116 -18.45 3.45 0.73
C MET A 116 -18.89 4.63 1.60
N VAL A 117 -20.18 4.69 1.92
CA VAL A 117 -20.69 5.68 2.87
C VAL A 117 -21.38 4.97 4.02
N VAL A 118 -21.04 5.35 5.24
CA VAL A 118 -21.58 4.78 6.47
C VAL A 118 -22.29 5.89 7.27
N ALA A 119 -23.56 5.68 7.57
CA ALA A 119 -24.37 6.60 8.39
C ALA A 119 -24.42 6.08 9.83
N ILE A 120 -23.95 6.87 10.79
CA ILE A 120 -23.85 6.53 12.22
C ILE A 120 -24.68 7.53 13.01
N ASP A 121 -25.55 7.03 13.89
CA ASP A 121 -26.39 7.90 14.71
C ASP A 121 -25.70 8.45 15.95
N GLU A 122 -26.44 9.22 16.73
CA GLU A 122 -25.97 9.90 17.94
C GLU A 122 -25.48 8.93 19.04
N GLU A 123 -25.88 7.64 18.94
CA GLU A 123 -25.42 6.57 19.85
C GLU A 123 -24.19 5.81 19.33
N GLY A 124 -23.70 6.18 18.14
CA GLY A 124 -22.61 5.49 17.46
C GLY A 124 -23.02 4.17 16.79
N VAL A 125 -24.32 3.99 16.52
CA VAL A 125 -24.84 2.80 15.86
C VAL A 125 -24.92 3.03 14.35
N VAL A 126 -24.43 2.10 13.57
CA VAL A 126 -24.53 2.10 12.11
C VAL A 126 -25.99 1.98 11.70
N ARG A 127 -26.55 2.99 11.04
CA ARG A 127 -27.95 3.04 10.59
C ARG A 127 -28.12 2.72 9.11
N ALA A 128 -27.11 2.98 8.32
CA ALA A 128 -27.09 2.59 6.91
C ALA A 128 -25.65 2.44 6.41
N ILE A 129 -25.48 1.52 5.47
CA ILE A 129 -24.28 1.35 4.65
C ILE A 129 -24.72 1.60 3.21
N GLN A 130 -23.97 2.41 2.46
CA GLN A 130 -24.31 2.88 1.11
C GLN A 130 -25.73 3.50 1.01
N PRO A 131 -26.08 4.48 1.87
CA PRO A 131 -27.37 5.13 1.76
C PRO A 131 -27.48 5.91 0.43
N SER A 132 -28.70 6.04 -0.09
CA SER A 132 -28.92 6.87 -1.28
C SER A 132 -28.65 8.34 -0.96
N LEU A 133 -27.81 9.00 -1.74
CA LEU A 133 -27.50 10.42 -1.61
C LEU A 133 -28.76 11.29 -1.69
N ASP A 134 -29.68 11.00 -2.61
CA ASP A 134 -30.91 11.78 -2.79
C ASP A 134 -31.89 11.65 -1.62
N LYS A 135 -31.82 10.53 -0.90
CA LYS A 135 -32.75 10.24 0.20
C LYS A 135 -32.15 10.49 1.58
N ILE A 136 -30.85 10.79 1.70
CA ILE A 136 -30.12 10.86 2.97
C ILE A 136 -30.72 11.88 3.94
N GLU A 137 -31.20 13.01 3.43
CA GLU A 137 -31.81 14.04 4.26
C GLU A 137 -33.06 13.50 4.98
N LYS A 138 -33.97 12.85 4.23
CA LYS A 138 -35.22 12.31 4.76
C LYS A 138 -34.99 11.05 5.60
N THR A 139 -34.12 10.17 5.16
CA THR A 139 -33.95 8.85 5.78
C THR A 139 -33.01 8.85 6.99
N PHE A 140 -32.15 9.85 7.11
CA PHE A 140 -31.16 9.89 8.17
C PHE A 140 -31.00 11.29 8.81
N ILE A 141 -30.61 12.34 8.06
CA ILE A 141 -30.21 13.63 8.64
C ILE A 141 -31.35 14.27 9.44
N ASN A 142 -32.52 14.38 8.85
CA ASN A 142 -33.72 15.02 9.48
C ASN A 142 -34.52 14.08 10.40
N LYS A 143 -34.12 12.81 10.54
CA LYS A 143 -34.79 11.85 11.40
C LYS A 143 -34.45 12.14 12.86
N LYS A 144 -35.46 12.37 13.71
CA LYS A 144 -35.24 12.61 15.14
C LYS A 144 -34.77 11.34 15.85
N SER A 145 -33.76 11.48 16.75
CA SER A 145 -33.42 10.40 17.65
C SER A 145 -34.56 10.05 18.58
N LYS A 146 -34.76 8.75 18.81
CA LYS A 146 -35.85 8.25 19.69
C LYS A 146 -35.38 8.05 21.13
N LYS A 147 -34.09 8.15 21.42
CA LYS A 147 -33.53 7.81 22.74
C LYS A 147 -33.20 9.06 23.56
N LYS A 148 -33.45 8.94 24.90
CA LYS A 148 -33.24 10.03 25.85
C LYS A 148 -31.85 10.08 26.45
N ASN A 149 -31.10 8.98 26.41
CA ASN A 149 -29.76 8.88 27.01
C ASN A 149 -28.71 8.72 25.91
N ILE A 150 -28.22 9.83 25.40
CA ILE A 150 -27.12 9.86 24.45
C ILE A 150 -25.81 9.87 25.28
N PRO A 151 -24.86 8.97 25.01
CA PRO A 151 -23.55 9.00 25.69
C PRO A 151 -22.87 10.35 25.54
N LYS A 152 -22.17 10.79 26.58
CA LYS A 152 -21.33 12.01 26.46
C LYS A 152 -20.17 11.72 25.51
N PRO A 153 -19.75 12.73 24.75
CA PRO A 153 -18.51 12.62 23.95
C PRO A 153 -17.32 12.36 24.87
N GLU A 154 -16.45 11.45 24.44
CA GLU A 154 -15.15 11.22 25.07
C GLU A 154 -14.07 11.89 24.21
N GLU A 155 -13.05 12.46 24.85
CA GLU A 155 -11.95 13.07 24.09
C GLU A 155 -11.28 12.05 23.16
N ALA A 156 -10.87 12.53 22.00
CA ALA A 156 -10.23 11.71 21.01
C ALA A 156 -8.76 11.49 21.41
N GLU A 157 -8.47 10.32 21.92
CA GLU A 157 -7.10 9.85 22.05
C GLU A 157 -6.80 8.82 20.96
N LEU A 158 -5.70 9.05 20.24
CA LEU A 158 -5.15 8.01 19.40
C LEU A 158 -4.55 6.92 20.28
N PRO A 159 -4.57 5.67 19.82
CA PRO A 159 -3.80 4.63 20.47
C PRO A 159 -2.33 5.07 20.56
N ASP A 160 -1.86 5.42 21.74
CA ASP A 160 -0.45 5.73 21.98
C ASP A 160 0.33 4.42 22.08
N PRO A 161 1.35 4.20 21.24
CA PRO A 161 2.18 3.00 21.32
C PRO A 161 2.81 2.77 22.70
N ARG A 162 3.00 3.83 23.49
CA ARG A 162 3.53 3.75 24.86
C ARG A 162 2.49 3.18 25.82
N VAL A 163 1.21 3.51 25.60
CA VAL A 163 0.08 3.01 26.41
C VAL A 163 -0.34 1.61 25.97
N THR A 164 -0.28 1.34 24.65
CA THR A 164 -0.57 0.01 24.11
C THR A 164 0.59 -0.97 24.26
N ARG A 165 1.66 -0.60 25.00
CA ARG A 165 2.77 -1.51 25.29
C ARG A 165 2.26 -2.74 26.02
N ARG A 166 2.33 -3.87 25.33
CA ARG A 166 1.76 -5.12 25.77
C ARG A 166 2.42 -5.67 27.02
N THR A 167 1.61 -6.14 27.95
CA THR A 167 2.06 -7.07 28.97
C THR A 167 2.44 -8.41 28.31
N ALA A 168 3.16 -9.27 29.01
CA ALA A 168 3.51 -10.60 28.50
C ALA A 168 2.26 -11.48 28.23
N GLU A 169 1.14 -11.19 28.88
CA GLU A 169 -0.14 -11.87 28.68
C GLU A 169 -0.86 -11.35 27.43
N GLU A 170 -0.98 -10.04 27.28
CA GLU A 170 -1.56 -9.40 26.09
C GLU A 170 -0.77 -9.71 24.82
N ALA A 171 0.53 -9.94 24.92
CA ALA A 171 1.36 -10.34 23.78
C ALA A 171 0.95 -11.71 23.18
N ARG A 172 0.18 -12.52 23.93
CA ARG A 172 -0.37 -13.78 23.45
C ARG A 172 -1.71 -13.63 22.75
N GLU A 173 -2.36 -12.47 22.91
CA GLU A 173 -3.63 -12.16 22.27
C GLU A 173 -3.39 -11.50 20.90
N PRO A 174 -3.73 -12.16 19.78
CA PRO A 174 -3.48 -11.61 18.45
C PRO A 174 -4.13 -10.24 18.21
N SER A 175 -5.33 -10.01 18.75
CA SER A 175 -6.06 -8.76 18.61
C SER A 175 -5.36 -7.59 19.31
N ALA A 176 -4.91 -7.78 20.56
CA ALA A 176 -4.17 -6.77 21.31
C ALA A 176 -2.82 -6.46 20.65
N SER A 177 -2.13 -7.51 20.17
CA SER A 177 -0.88 -7.39 19.44
C SER A 177 -1.05 -6.62 18.13
N ARG A 178 -2.11 -6.89 17.37
CA ARG A 178 -2.44 -6.14 16.15
C ARG A 178 -2.71 -4.69 16.45
N ALA A 179 -3.54 -4.38 17.46
CA ALA A 179 -3.84 -3.00 17.85
C ALA A 179 -2.58 -2.21 18.25
N HIS A 180 -1.63 -2.86 18.94
CA HIS A 180 -0.34 -2.25 19.24
C HIS A 180 0.47 -1.96 17.98
N ALA A 181 0.56 -2.90 17.04
CA ALA A 181 1.25 -2.69 15.77
C ALA A 181 0.59 -1.59 14.93
N ASP A 182 -0.75 -1.50 14.92
CA ASP A 182 -1.49 -0.42 14.27
C ASP A 182 -1.10 0.94 14.85
N ALA A 183 -1.04 1.06 16.18
CA ALA A 183 -0.64 2.29 16.86
C ALA A 183 0.82 2.69 16.52
N LEU A 184 1.72 1.72 16.44
CA LEU A 184 3.11 1.95 16.01
C LEU A 184 3.17 2.50 14.58
N VAL A 185 2.42 1.94 13.65
CA VAL A 185 2.37 2.46 12.26
C VAL A 185 1.77 3.85 12.21
N LEU A 186 0.67 4.10 12.91
CA LEU A 186 0.01 5.41 12.93
C LEU A 186 0.88 6.52 13.53
N SER A 187 1.78 6.20 14.46
CA SER A 187 2.74 7.15 14.99
C SER A 187 3.71 7.67 13.94
N GLY A 188 4.03 6.85 12.97
CA GLY A 188 4.84 7.20 11.81
C GLY A 188 6.33 7.39 12.09
N LEU A 189 6.85 7.07 13.28
CA LEU A 189 8.28 7.19 13.59
C LEU A 189 9.07 5.98 13.04
N PRO A 190 10.27 6.18 12.43
CA PRO A 190 11.01 5.09 11.82
C PRO A 190 11.25 3.86 12.71
N PRO A 191 11.74 3.98 13.96
CA PRO A 191 11.94 2.81 14.82
C PRO A 191 10.64 2.06 15.14
N GLN A 192 9.51 2.76 15.12
CA GLN A 192 8.21 2.16 15.40
C GLN A 192 7.69 1.36 14.21
N ILE A 193 8.07 1.70 12.98
CA ILE A 193 7.73 0.89 11.80
C ILE A 193 8.43 -0.47 11.86
N ASP A 194 9.70 -0.53 12.26
CA ASP A 194 10.41 -1.79 12.43
C ASP A 194 9.78 -2.67 13.52
N GLU A 195 9.41 -2.07 14.65
CA GLU A 195 8.73 -2.79 15.71
C GLU A 195 7.33 -3.26 15.26
N ALA A 196 6.57 -2.43 14.53
CA ALA A 196 5.28 -2.83 13.97
C ALA A 196 5.41 -4.03 13.04
N ILE A 197 6.40 -4.04 12.15
CA ILE A 197 6.68 -5.18 11.26
C ILE A 197 6.92 -6.46 12.07
N LYS A 198 7.73 -6.36 13.13
CA LYS A 198 8.02 -7.50 14.02
C LYS A 198 6.74 -8.01 14.69
N VAL A 199 5.94 -7.11 15.27
CA VAL A 199 4.70 -7.46 15.96
C VAL A 199 3.67 -8.09 15.01
N TYR A 200 3.47 -7.53 13.81
CA TYR A 200 2.58 -8.18 12.82
C TYR A 200 3.06 -9.58 12.43
N ARG A 201 4.38 -9.79 12.30
CA ARG A 201 4.93 -11.12 12.03
C ARG A 201 4.67 -12.10 13.17
N GLU A 202 4.73 -11.66 14.43
CA GLU A 202 4.35 -12.47 15.60
C GLU A 202 2.87 -12.87 15.56
N VAL A 203 1.97 -11.92 15.26
CA VAL A 203 0.53 -12.19 15.09
C VAL A 203 0.29 -13.23 13.99
N ILE A 204 0.95 -13.05 12.84
CA ILE A 204 0.82 -13.96 11.70
C ILE A 204 1.40 -15.35 12.02
N ALA A 205 2.43 -15.43 12.88
CA ALA A 205 2.96 -16.71 13.32
C ALA A 205 1.94 -17.51 14.19
N ILE A 206 1.09 -16.80 14.94
CA ILE A 206 0.01 -17.40 15.73
C ILE A 206 -1.18 -17.78 14.82
N ASP A 207 -1.61 -16.86 13.96
CA ASP A 207 -2.67 -17.10 12.97
C ASP A 207 -2.21 -16.70 11.54
N PRO A 208 -1.65 -17.65 10.77
CA PRO A 208 -1.16 -17.41 9.43
C PRO A 208 -2.24 -17.03 8.40
N LYS A 209 -3.52 -17.08 8.76
CA LYS A 209 -4.64 -16.74 7.90
C LYS A 209 -5.29 -15.39 8.25
N GLU A 210 -4.79 -14.72 9.27
CA GLU A 210 -5.31 -13.43 9.70
C GLU A 210 -5.03 -12.35 8.62
N ALA A 211 -6.04 -12.09 7.78
CA ALA A 211 -5.90 -11.30 6.57
C ALA A 211 -5.62 -9.82 6.85
N TRP A 212 -6.14 -9.27 7.96
CA TRP A 212 -5.89 -7.87 8.34
C TRP A 212 -4.44 -7.62 8.72
N SER A 213 -3.84 -8.50 9.53
CA SER A 213 -2.42 -8.37 9.89
C SER A 213 -1.51 -8.54 8.68
N LEU A 214 -1.85 -9.44 7.76
CA LEU A 214 -1.13 -9.60 6.50
C LEU A 214 -1.21 -8.32 5.65
N PHE A 215 -2.40 -7.72 5.52
CA PHE A 215 -2.57 -6.47 4.78
C PHE A 215 -1.75 -5.33 5.40
N ARG A 216 -1.87 -5.14 6.72
CA ARG A 216 -1.19 -4.09 7.48
C ARG A 216 0.33 -4.28 7.53
N LEU A 217 0.80 -5.52 7.60
CA LEU A 217 2.22 -5.84 7.44
C LEU A 217 2.75 -5.36 6.08
N GLY A 218 2.00 -5.59 5.01
CA GLY A 218 2.34 -5.10 3.68
C GLY A 218 2.43 -3.57 3.63
N VAL A 219 1.49 -2.86 4.29
CA VAL A 219 1.54 -1.40 4.42
C VAL A 219 2.80 -0.95 5.18
N ALA A 220 3.13 -1.60 6.29
CA ALA A 220 4.32 -1.26 7.08
C ALA A 220 5.63 -1.46 6.30
N TYR A 221 5.77 -2.57 5.56
CA TYR A 221 6.92 -2.79 4.67
C TYR A 221 7.01 -1.72 3.58
N ARG A 222 5.87 -1.36 2.98
CA ARG A 222 5.85 -0.34 1.93
C ARG A 222 6.22 1.05 2.45
N ILE A 223 5.79 1.41 3.67
CA ILE A 223 6.20 2.64 4.35
C ILE A 223 7.71 2.64 4.59
N ARG A 224 8.30 1.53 5.04
CA ARG A 224 9.75 1.43 5.27
C ARG A 224 10.53 1.52 3.95
N TYR A 225 10.04 0.89 2.88
CA TYR A 225 10.68 0.94 1.56
C TYR A 225 10.88 2.36 1.03
N GLU A 226 10.04 3.31 1.40
CA GLU A 226 10.09 4.70 0.94
C GLU A 226 10.98 5.60 1.79
N ARG A 227 11.54 5.07 2.85
CA ARG A 227 12.40 5.80 3.80
C ARG A 227 13.87 5.45 3.65
N GLU A 228 14.71 6.23 4.36
CA GLU A 228 16.14 5.96 4.40
C GLU A 228 16.46 4.61 5.06
N GLU A 229 15.67 4.20 6.05
CA GLU A 229 15.81 2.96 6.81
C GLU A 229 15.36 1.71 6.04
N ARG A 230 14.97 1.85 4.77
CA ARG A 230 14.54 0.74 3.93
C ARG A 230 15.54 -0.41 3.92
N GLN A 231 15.02 -1.61 3.83
CA GLN A 231 15.81 -2.82 3.69
C GLN A 231 15.65 -3.40 2.27
N PRO A 232 16.63 -4.14 1.77
CA PRO A 232 16.47 -4.90 0.56
C PRO A 232 15.21 -5.77 0.64
N ASP A 233 14.52 -5.90 -0.49
CA ASP A 233 13.30 -6.71 -0.63
C ASP A 233 12.05 -6.22 0.14
N ASP A 234 12.07 -5.08 0.82
CA ASP A 234 10.88 -4.54 1.51
C ASP A 234 9.67 -4.44 0.60
N PHE A 235 9.86 -4.02 -0.65
CA PHE A 235 8.73 -3.93 -1.57
C PHE A 235 8.21 -5.31 -1.98
N GLN A 236 9.09 -6.30 -2.20
CA GLN A 236 8.64 -7.67 -2.44
C GLN A 236 7.92 -8.25 -1.22
N ALA A 237 8.42 -7.98 -0.01
CA ALA A 237 7.78 -8.41 1.22
C ALA A 237 6.38 -7.79 1.40
N ALA A 238 6.20 -6.52 1.01
CA ALA A 238 4.89 -5.88 0.99
C ALA A 238 3.93 -6.57 0.02
N VAL A 239 4.38 -6.83 -1.22
CA VAL A 239 3.59 -7.52 -2.25
C VAL A 239 3.22 -8.93 -1.81
N ASP A 240 4.14 -9.67 -1.19
CA ASP A 240 3.91 -11.03 -0.72
C ASP A 240 2.88 -11.05 0.42
N ALA A 241 2.96 -10.10 1.34
CA ALA A 241 1.99 -9.96 2.42
C ALA A 241 0.59 -9.60 1.88
N TRP A 242 0.48 -8.66 0.97
CA TRP A 242 -0.80 -8.32 0.31
C TRP A 242 -1.36 -9.47 -0.52
N SER A 243 -0.52 -10.22 -1.21
CA SER A 243 -0.94 -11.40 -1.98
C SER A 243 -1.53 -12.47 -1.07
N GLN A 244 -0.97 -12.66 0.13
CA GLN A 244 -1.53 -13.57 1.13
C GLN A 244 -2.84 -13.02 1.72
N ALA A 245 -2.92 -11.71 2.01
CA ALA A 245 -4.15 -11.08 2.48
C ALA A 245 -5.30 -11.29 1.47
N VAL A 246 -5.08 -11.05 0.18
CA VAL A 246 -6.05 -11.31 -0.90
C VAL A 246 -6.43 -12.78 -0.98
N ARG A 247 -5.49 -13.69 -0.79
CA ARG A 247 -5.76 -15.14 -0.80
C ARG A 247 -6.72 -15.56 0.31
N PHE A 248 -6.61 -14.97 1.51
CA PHE A 248 -7.44 -15.30 2.66
C PHE A 248 -8.73 -14.48 2.71
N ALA A 249 -8.75 -13.29 2.10
CA ALA A 249 -9.91 -12.41 2.00
C ALA A 249 -10.17 -11.97 0.54
N PRO A 250 -10.53 -12.89 -0.36
CA PRO A 250 -10.63 -12.60 -1.80
C PRO A 250 -11.78 -11.64 -2.15
N THR A 251 -12.75 -11.47 -1.27
CA THR A 251 -13.88 -10.54 -1.45
C THR A 251 -13.57 -9.12 -1.01
N ASN A 252 -12.50 -8.88 -0.25
CA ASN A 252 -12.09 -7.53 0.13
C ASN A 252 -11.50 -6.80 -1.07
N ALA A 253 -12.22 -5.82 -1.60
CA ALA A 253 -11.81 -5.08 -2.79
C ALA A 253 -10.62 -4.16 -2.49
N ILE A 254 -10.48 -3.62 -1.26
CA ILE A 254 -9.37 -2.76 -0.87
C ILE A 254 -8.05 -3.54 -0.95
N PHE A 255 -8.03 -4.76 -0.40
CA PHE A 255 -6.83 -5.61 -0.47
C PHE A 255 -6.46 -5.94 -1.91
N ARG A 256 -7.47 -6.31 -2.74
CA ARG A 256 -7.23 -6.59 -4.16
C ARG A 256 -6.71 -5.37 -4.90
N GLN A 257 -7.35 -4.21 -4.72
CA GLN A 257 -6.97 -2.98 -5.40
C GLN A 257 -5.58 -2.49 -4.98
N ARG A 258 -5.22 -2.63 -3.71
CA ARG A 258 -3.86 -2.35 -3.23
C ARG A 258 -2.81 -3.18 -3.98
N LEU A 259 -3.05 -4.47 -4.15
CA LEU A 259 -2.15 -5.35 -4.90
C LEU A 259 -2.16 -5.04 -6.41
N GLN A 260 -3.33 -4.75 -6.98
CA GLN A 260 -3.51 -4.44 -8.40
C GLN A 260 -2.82 -3.15 -8.84
N GLN A 261 -2.59 -2.19 -7.93
CA GLN A 261 -1.82 -0.98 -8.23
C GLN A 261 -0.45 -1.31 -8.84
N TYR A 262 0.14 -2.41 -8.40
CA TYR A 262 1.48 -2.86 -8.81
C TYR A 262 1.44 -4.08 -9.73
N GLY A 263 0.27 -4.67 -9.92
CA GLY A 263 0.09 -5.90 -10.69
C GLY A 263 -0.09 -5.67 -12.19
N PRO A 264 -0.21 -6.77 -12.96
CA PRO A 264 -0.43 -6.70 -14.39
C PRO A 264 -1.70 -5.91 -14.73
N ALA A 265 -1.61 -5.01 -15.69
CA ALA A 265 -2.77 -4.30 -16.26
C ALA A 265 -3.58 -5.27 -17.10
N ILE A 266 -4.52 -5.99 -16.46
CA ILE A 266 -5.36 -7.01 -17.13
C ILE A 266 -6.76 -6.46 -17.40
N GLU A 267 -7.21 -5.51 -16.56
CA GLU A 267 -8.52 -4.89 -16.63
C GLU A 267 -8.37 -3.37 -16.81
N ASP A 268 -9.33 -2.74 -17.48
CA ASP A 268 -9.35 -1.29 -17.73
C ASP A 268 -9.50 -0.45 -16.44
N SER A 269 -9.86 -1.09 -15.32
CA SER A 269 -10.10 -0.46 -14.02
C SER A 269 -8.90 -0.52 -13.06
N ARG A 270 -7.66 -0.58 -13.57
CA ARG A 270 -6.47 -0.57 -12.71
C ARG A 270 -6.43 0.70 -11.87
N PRO A 271 -6.24 0.60 -10.55
CA PRO A 271 -5.99 1.76 -9.71
C PRO A 271 -4.79 2.56 -10.22
N SER A 272 -4.94 3.87 -10.43
CA SER A 272 -3.86 4.68 -10.99
C SER A 272 -3.81 6.09 -10.42
N TYR A 273 -2.64 6.71 -10.50
CA TYR A 273 -2.39 8.08 -10.07
C TYR A 273 -2.25 9.06 -11.24
N GLU A 274 -2.68 8.69 -12.45
CA GLU A 274 -2.65 9.58 -13.63
C GLU A 274 -3.41 10.89 -13.42
N TRP A 275 -4.41 10.88 -12.55
CA TRP A 275 -5.18 12.07 -12.20
C TRP A 275 -4.31 13.21 -11.63
N ILE A 276 -3.12 12.91 -11.06
CA ILE A 276 -2.23 13.91 -10.44
C ILE A 276 -1.79 14.97 -11.45
N LEU A 277 -1.47 14.55 -12.68
CA LEU A 277 -1.10 15.52 -13.74
C LEU A 277 -2.28 16.44 -14.07
N ALA A 278 -3.47 15.88 -14.22
CA ALA A 278 -4.69 16.66 -14.48
C ALA A 278 -4.99 17.61 -13.32
N ALA A 279 -4.86 17.14 -12.09
CA ALA A 279 -5.08 17.92 -10.88
C ALA A 279 -4.13 19.14 -10.82
N ARG A 280 -2.84 18.94 -11.06
CA ARG A 280 -1.84 20.01 -11.07
C ARG A 280 -2.14 21.06 -12.14
N GLN A 281 -2.52 20.63 -13.34
CA GLN A 281 -2.89 21.54 -14.44
C GLN A 281 -4.17 22.32 -14.11
N ASP A 282 -5.19 21.66 -13.56
CA ASP A 282 -6.45 22.29 -13.18
C ASP A 282 -6.26 23.31 -12.07
N LEU A 283 -5.52 22.98 -11.04
CA LEU A 283 -5.23 23.89 -9.93
C LEU A 283 -4.45 25.11 -10.42
N ALA A 284 -3.42 24.91 -11.26
CA ALA A 284 -2.67 26.01 -11.87
C ALA A 284 -3.56 26.92 -12.71
N ARG A 285 -4.49 26.36 -13.51
CA ARG A 285 -5.47 27.15 -14.29
C ARG A 285 -6.41 27.97 -13.40
N ARG A 286 -6.69 27.48 -12.18
CA ARG A 286 -7.47 28.21 -11.16
C ARG A 286 -6.63 29.23 -10.35
N GLY A 287 -5.34 29.38 -10.68
CA GLY A 287 -4.42 30.23 -9.91
C GLY A 287 -4.05 29.69 -8.53
N GLN A 288 -4.24 28.40 -8.31
CA GLN A 288 -3.92 27.74 -7.05
C GLN A 288 -2.60 26.99 -7.15
N GLN A 289 -1.76 27.08 -6.11
CA GLN A 289 -0.54 26.29 -6.01
C GLN A 289 -0.92 24.85 -5.61
N PRO A 290 -0.59 23.82 -6.44
CA PRO A 290 -0.81 22.44 -6.06
C PRO A 290 0.02 22.05 -4.82
N ILE A 291 -0.55 21.26 -3.93
CA ILE A 291 0.18 20.67 -2.82
C ILE A 291 1.32 19.83 -3.37
N ALA A 292 2.54 20.06 -2.86
CA ALA A 292 3.71 19.26 -3.20
C ALA A 292 3.58 17.85 -2.61
N LEU A 293 3.98 16.84 -3.36
CA LEU A 293 4.04 15.47 -2.89
C LEU A 293 5.43 15.19 -2.31
N GLU A 294 5.47 14.61 -1.11
CA GLU A 294 6.70 14.13 -0.49
C GLU A 294 7.19 12.86 -1.21
N ASN A 295 6.23 12.03 -1.62
CA ASN A 295 6.47 10.80 -2.36
C ASN A 295 5.73 10.85 -3.70
N GLU A 296 6.43 11.26 -4.75
CA GLU A 296 5.88 11.21 -6.12
C GLU A 296 5.50 9.77 -6.49
N PRO A 297 4.41 9.58 -7.23
CA PRO A 297 4.05 8.25 -7.69
C PRO A 297 5.18 7.62 -8.49
N LEU A 298 5.52 6.39 -8.15
CA LEU A 298 6.49 5.63 -8.92
C LEU A 298 5.95 5.37 -10.33
N ALA A 299 6.84 5.15 -11.30
CA ALA A 299 6.45 4.86 -12.68
C ALA A 299 5.47 3.67 -12.77
N MET A 300 5.56 2.72 -11.84
CA MET A 300 4.66 1.57 -11.74
C MET A 300 3.24 1.93 -11.27
N GLU A 301 3.07 3.04 -10.57
CA GLU A 301 1.78 3.56 -10.10
C GLU A 301 1.13 4.49 -11.13
N LEU A 302 1.88 4.87 -12.14
CA LEU A 302 1.41 5.57 -13.33
C LEU A 302 1.27 4.54 -14.45
N SER A 303 0.25 4.65 -15.29
CA SER A 303 0.06 3.73 -16.42
C SER A 303 1.09 3.90 -17.54
N ALA A 304 2.06 4.79 -17.36
CA ALA A 304 3.11 5.06 -18.34
C ALA A 304 4.07 3.87 -18.43
N GLY A 305 3.85 3.02 -19.40
CA GLY A 305 4.78 1.95 -19.78
C GLY A 305 6.11 2.50 -20.32
N PRO A 306 7.10 1.63 -20.54
CA PRO A 306 8.39 2.01 -21.10
C PRO A 306 8.21 2.72 -22.45
N VAL A 307 8.87 3.85 -22.63
CA VAL A 307 8.68 4.75 -23.77
C VAL A 307 9.10 4.14 -25.09
N ARG A 308 10.05 3.22 -25.07
CA ARG A 308 10.50 2.48 -26.26
C ARG A 308 10.83 1.03 -25.90
N GLY A 309 10.46 0.12 -26.76
CA GLY A 309 10.81 -1.29 -26.60
C GLY A 309 10.71 -2.01 -27.92
N SER A 310 11.46 -3.10 -28.05
CA SER A 310 11.48 -3.96 -29.23
C SER A 310 11.36 -5.42 -28.81
N LYS A 311 10.61 -6.20 -29.60
CA LYS A 311 10.53 -7.66 -29.41
C LYS A 311 11.81 -8.40 -29.84
N ASN A 312 12.67 -7.77 -30.66
CA ASN A 312 13.77 -8.43 -31.35
C ASN A 312 15.16 -7.80 -31.14
N ALA A 313 15.33 -6.90 -30.16
CA ALA A 313 16.63 -6.31 -29.89
C ALA A 313 17.53 -7.29 -29.17
N ALA A 314 18.71 -7.57 -29.72
CA ALA A 314 19.74 -8.33 -29.04
C ALA A 314 20.59 -7.42 -28.17
N PRO A 315 21.03 -7.87 -26.97
CA PRO A 315 21.95 -7.11 -26.15
C PRO A 315 23.27 -6.91 -26.88
N THR A 316 23.86 -5.74 -26.68
CA THR A 316 25.20 -5.42 -27.20
C THR A 316 26.26 -6.05 -26.30
N LYS A 317 26.31 -7.39 -26.29
CA LYS A 317 27.29 -8.13 -25.47
C LYS A 317 28.70 -7.59 -25.65
N GLY A 318 29.33 -7.19 -24.54
CA GLY A 318 30.76 -6.87 -24.48
C GLY A 318 31.17 -5.43 -24.84
N LYS A 319 30.25 -4.51 -25.16
CA LYS A 319 30.61 -3.11 -25.47
C LYS A 319 30.86 -2.23 -24.26
N HIS A 320 30.38 -2.62 -23.08
CA HIS A 320 30.48 -1.83 -21.86
C HIS A 320 31.13 -2.65 -20.75
N PRO A 321 31.97 -2.04 -19.89
CA PRO A 321 32.52 -2.70 -18.73
C PRO A 321 31.43 -3.10 -17.76
N SER A 322 31.65 -4.19 -17.02
CA SER A 322 30.72 -4.60 -15.95
C SER A 322 30.82 -3.64 -14.77
N ASP A 323 29.69 -3.30 -14.17
CA ASP A 323 29.66 -2.59 -12.89
C ASP A 323 29.95 -3.58 -11.75
N HIS A 324 31.20 -3.60 -11.29
CA HIS A 324 31.63 -4.40 -10.15
C HIS A 324 31.56 -3.64 -8.83
N GLY A 325 31.29 -2.34 -8.88
CA GLY A 325 31.41 -1.43 -7.73
C GLY A 325 30.12 -1.27 -6.91
N GLY A 326 29.00 -1.83 -7.35
CA GLY A 326 27.72 -1.67 -6.64
C GLY A 326 27.24 -0.22 -6.57
N GLN A 327 27.60 0.60 -7.55
CA GLN A 327 27.22 2.01 -7.60
C GLN A 327 25.76 2.21 -8.00
N MET A 328 25.15 1.19 -8.60
CA MET A 328 23.69 1.07 -8.79
C MET A 328 23.20 -0.21 -8.15
N MET A 329 22.30 -0.08 -7.20
CA MET A 329 21.60 -1.23 -6.63
C MET A 329 20.41 -1.58 -7.53
N ILE A 330 20.35 -2.83 -7.99
CA ILE A 330 19.20 -3.34 -8.76
C ILE A 330 18.30 -4.15 -7.82
N GLU A 331 17.06 -3.71 -7.68
CA GLU A 331 16.01 -4.40 -6.95
C GLU A 331 14.96 -4.92 -7.95
N THR A 332 14.42 -6.10 -7.73
CA THR A 332 13.37 -6.65 -8.57
C THR A 332 12.16 -7.01 -7.73
N THR A 333 10.98 -6.54 -8.12
CA THR A 333 9.72 -6.89 -7.48
C THR A 333 8.81 -7.54 -8.49
N VAL A 334 8.17 -8.63 -8.09
CA VAL A 334 7.28 -9.42 -8.94
C VAL A 334 5.88 -9.42 -8.34
N VAL A 335 4.93 -8.93 -9.09
CA VAL A 335 3.51 -8.90 -8.69
C VAL A 335 2.72 -9.79 -9.63
N ARG A 336 2.16 -10.86 -9.10
CA ARG A 336 1.34 -11.79 -9.88
C ARG A 336 -0.09 -11.30 -10.02
N ALA A 337 -0.75 -11.68 -11.10
CA ALA A 337 -2.18 -11.47 -11.22
C ALA A 337 -2.92 -12.10 -10.03
N ALA A 338 -3.84 -11.34 -9.44
CA ALA A 338 -4.61 -11.77 -8.27
C ALA A 338 -5.65 -12.84 -8.62
N ASP A 339 -6.07 -12.92 -9.88
CA ASP A 339 -7.10 -13.85 -10.34
C ASP A 339 -6.51 -15.12 -10.96
N ALA A 340 -7.26 -16.23 -10.82
CA ALA A 340 -6.83 -17.55 -11.30
C ALA A 340 -6.79 -17.65 -12.84
N LYS A 341 -7.58 -16.83 -13.56
CA LYS A 341 -7.66 -16.84 -15.03
C LYS A 341 -6.35 -16.33 -15.64
N HIS A 342 -5.69 -15.41 -14.97
CA HIS A 342 -4.45 -14.80 -15.42
C HIS A 342 -3.23 -15.22 -14.58
N ALA A 343 -3.31 -16.35 -13.87
CA ALA A 343 -2.26 -16.84 -12.97
C ALA A 343 -0.88 -17.02 -13.65
N ASN A 344 -0.84 -17.09 -14.98
CA ASN A 344 0.39 -17.12 -15.79
C ASN A 344 0.96 -15.73 -16.09
N LYS A 345 0.33 -14.64 -15.67
CA LYS A 345 0.81 -13.27 -15.87
C LYS A 345 1.38 -12.69 -14.59
N ALA A 346 2.46 -11.95 -14.73
CA ALA A 346 3.09 -11.19 -13.65
C ALA A 346 3.59 -9.84 -14.20
N GLU A 347 3.46 -8.80 -13.41
CA GLU A 347 4.18 -7.54 -13.62
C GLU A 347 5.52 -7.63 -12.89
N VAL A 348 6.58 -7.26 -13.57
CA VAL A 348 7.93 -7.20 -13.01
C VAL A 348 8.38 -5.76 -12.97
N HIS A 349 8.81 -5.33 -11.81
CA HIS A 349 9.41 -4.01 -11.60
C HIS A 349 10.89 -4.18 -11.35
N VAL A 350 11.71 -3.54 -12.18
CA VAL A 350 13.17 -3.47 -12.01
C VAL A 350 13.51 -2.05 -11.63
N THR A 351 13.97 -1.88 -10.39
CA THR A 351 14.34 -0.57 -9.82
C THR A 351 15.85 -0.48 -9.73
N LEU A 352 16.43 0.54 -10.36
CA LEU A 352 17.84 0.88 -10.24
C LEU A 352 17.95 2.12 -9.35
N ARG A 353 18.75 2.00 -8.32
CA ARG A 353 18.93 3.05 -7.32
C ARG A 353 20.41 3.45 -7.23
N PRO A 354 20.74 4.73 -7.50
CA PRO A 354 22.09 5.23 -7.33
C PRO A 354 22.56 5.15 -5.87
N SER A 355 23.83 4.79 -5.67
CA SER A 355 24.51 4.80 -4.37
C SER A 355 25.75 5.67 -4.49
N GLY A 356 25.68 6.92 -4.01
CA GLY A 356 26.78 7.87 -4.08
C GLY A 356 27.15 8.39 -5.48
N VAL A 357 26.29 8.15 -6.48
CA VAL A 357 26.49 8.61 -7.87
C VAL A 357 25.21 9.25 -8.41
N GLN A 358 25.33 9.94 -9.55
CA GLN A 358 24.22 10.58 -10.22
C GLN A 358 24.00 10.01 -11.63
N TRP A 359 22.75 9.99 -12.09
CA TRP A 359 22.43 9.60 -13.47
C TRP A 359 23.07 10.55 -14.50
N GLU A 360 23.51 9.97 -15.63
CA GLU A 360 24.03 10.74 -16.76
C GLU A 360 23.42 10.24 -18.09
N ASP A 361 22.23 10.73 -18.39
CA ASP A 361 21.45 10.30 -19.57
C ASP A 361 22.01 10.82 -20.91
N GLY A 362 22.90 11.81 -20.87
CA GLY A 362 23.50 12.40 -22.07
C GLY A 362 24.31 11.41 -22.89
N LYS A 363 25.01 10.47 -22.23
CA LYS A 363 25.81 9.44 -22.91
C LYS A 363 25.02 8.20 -23.30
N ALA A 364 24.26 7.63 -22.37
CA ALA A 364 23.39 6.49 -22.66
C ALA A 364 22.19 6.48 -21.69
N PRO A 365 20.95 6.49 -22.19
CA PRO A 365 19.78 6.30 -21.36
C PRO A 365 19.81 4.89 -20.74
N LEU A 366 19.09 4.69 -19.63
CA LEU A 366 18.91 3.38 -19.03
C LEU A 366 18.20 2.44 -20.03
N ARG A 367 18.82 1.30 -20.29
CA ARG A 367 18.32 0.26 -21.19
C ARG A 367 18.38 -1.09 -20.51
N ILE A 368 17.38 -1.92 -20.74
CA ILE A 368 17.31 -3.28 -20.22
C ILE A 368 17.08 -4.26 -21.37
N TRP A 369 17.81 -5.33 -21.40
CA TRP A 369 17.63 -6.48 -22.29
C TRP A 369 17.35 -7.73 -21.50
N PHE A 370 16.55 -8.62 -22.05
CA PHE A 370 16.26 -9.92 -21.49
C PHE A 370 16.78 -11.04 -22.37
N GLU A 371 17.40 -12.02 -21.74
CA GLU A 371 17.76 -13.26 -22.40
C GLU A 371 16.50 -14.09 -22.72
N LYS A 372 16.58 -14.90 -23.78
CA LYS A 372 15.51 -15.87 -24.09
C LYS A 372 15.37 -16.87 -22.95
N SER A 373 14.19 -16.99 -22.38
CA SER A 373 13.86 -17.96 -21.32
C SER A 373 12.83 -18.96 -21.81
N LYS A 374 12.98 -20.23 -21.37
CA LYS A 374 12.00 -21.30 -21.64
C LYS A 374 10.79 -21.24 -20.71
N SER A 375 10.90 -20.55 -19.58
CA SER A 375 9.89 -20.55 -18.50
C SER A 375 9.15 -19.23 -18.35
N ALA A 376 9.70 -18.13 -18.87
CA ALA A 376 9.13 -16.80 -18.73
C ALA A 376 9.41 -15.96 -19.97
N ARG A 377 8.40 -15.28 -20.48
CA ARG A 377 8.49 -14.45 -21.68
C ARG A 377 8.07 -13.02 -21.35
N PRO A 378 8.98 -12.04 -21.35
CA PRO A 378 8.61 -10.64 -21.24
C PRO A 378 7.88 -10.20 -22.51
N GLU A 379 6.98 -9.24 -22.42
CA GLU A 379 6.25 -8.69 -23.56
C GLU A 379 7.21 -8.07 -24.61
N ARG A 380 8.36 -7.59 -24.16
CA ARG A 380 9.42 -7.03 -24.99
C ARG A 380 10.78 -7.52 -24.52
N ALA A 381 11.64 -7.86 -25.45
CA ALA A 381 13.01 -8.30 -25.16
C ALA A 381 13.96 -7.14 -24.84
N TYR A 382 13.57 -5.92 -25.17
CA TYR A 382 14.32 -4.68 -24.94
C TYR A 382 13.39 -3.59 -24.43
N LEU A 383 13.85 -2.85 -23.43
CA LEU A 383 13.17 -1.72 -22.84
C LEU A 383 14.15 -0.55 -22.70
N GLU A 384 13.69 0.67 -22.97
CA GLU A 384 14.45 1.89 -22.78
C GLU A 384 13.66 2.82 -21.86
N PHE A 385 14.33 3.33 -20.84
CA PHE A 385 13.76 4.33 -19.94
C PHE A 385 13.72 5.70 -20.64
N PRO A 386 12.63 6.46 -20.50
CA PRO A 386 12.59 7.82 -21.02
C PRO A 386 13.73 8.64 -20.40
N LYS A 387 14.31 9.55 -21.17
CA LYS A 387 15.28 10.49 -20.61
C LYS A 387 14.62 11.25 -19.46
N ALA A 388 15.21 11.15 -18.29
CA ALA A 388 14.69 11.86 -17.13
C ALA A 388 14.92 13.37 -17.28
N ASN A 389 14.10 14.13 -16.56
CA ASN A 389 14.34 15.56 -16.41
C ASN A 389 15.72 15.74 -15.75
N PRO A 390 16.61 16.61 -16.26
CA PRO A 390 17.96 16.81 -15.72
C PRO A 390 18.03 17.19 -14.24
N ALA A 391 16.91 17.55 -13.62
CA ALA A 391 16.83 17.89 -12.19
C ALA A 391 16.84 16.70 -11.24
N SER A 392 16.75 15.42 -11.71
CA SER A 392 16.63 14.23 -10.88
C SER A 392 17.89 13.33 -10.92
N GLY A 393 19.02 13.88 -10.50
CA GLY A 393 20.31 13.20 -10.62
C GLY A 393 20.51 11.92 -9.78
N SER A 394 19.82 11.78 -8.66
CA SER A 394 20.05 10.66 -7.70
C SER A 394 18.79 9.82 -7.39
N GLU A 395 17.66 10.08 -8.03
CA GLU A 395 16.43 9.34 -7.79
C GLU A 395 16.48 7.91 -8.33
N ALA A 396 15.79 7.00 -7.64
CA ALA A 396 15.61 5.64 -8.14
C ALA A 396 14.75 5.62 -9.41
N ARG A 397 15.11 4.77 -10.36
CA ARG A 397 14.35 4.58 -11.61
C ARG A 397 13.78 3.19 -11.67
N THR A 398 12.50 3.07 -11.93
CA THR A 398 11.80 1.79 -12.05
C THR A 398 11.28 1.60 -13.47
N ILE A 399 11.57 0.44 -14.05
CA ILE A 399 10.97 -0.03 -15.31
C ILE A 399 10.02 -1.16 -14.97
N SER A 400 8.77 -1.07 -15.44
CA SER A 400 7.74 -2.08 -15.26
C SER A 400 7.40 -2.73 -16.59
N PHE A 401 7.18 -4.04 -16.59
CA PHE A 401 6.82 -4.78 -17.79
C PHE A 401 6.09 -6.07 -17.46
N LEU A 402 5.21 -6.45 -18.38
CA LEU A 402 4.44 -7.68 -18.27
C LEU A 402 5.29 -8.89 -18.67
N VAL A 403 5.16 -9.96 -17.89
CA VAL A 403 5.78 -11.26 -18.14
C VAL A 403 4.71 -12.34 -18.20
N GLU A 404 4.76 -13.16 -19.23
CA GLU A 404 3.94 -14.36 -19.37
C GLU A 404 4.76 -15.60 -19.01
N LEU A 405 4.25 -16.40 -18.08
CA LEU A 405 4.84 -17.68 -17.69
C LEU A 405 4.34 -18.79 -18.62
N THR A 406 5.26 -19.58 -19.15
CA THR A 406 4.95 -20.62 -20.14
C THR A 406 4.48 -21.93 -19.50
N SER A 407 4.66 -22.10 -18.20
CA SER A 407 4.21 -23.30 -17.47
C SER A 407 2.69 -23.36 -17.36
N LYS A 408 2.11 -24.52 -17.66
CA LYS A 408 0.68 -24.82 -17.49
C LYS A 408 0.31 -25.26 -16.05
N SER A 409 1.24 -25.18 -15.11
CA SER A 409 0.99 -25.50 -13.69
C SER A 409 -0.03 -24.53 -13.09
N LYS A 410 -0.75 -24.96 -12.04
CA LYS A 410 -1.61 -24.08 -11.21
C LYS A 410 -0.80 -22.98 -10.51
N THR A 411 0.47 -23.22 -10.29
CA THR A 411 1.43 -22.24 -9.73
C THR A 411 2.62 -22.12 -10.68
N PRO A 412 2.49 -21.40 -11.81
CA PRO A 412 3.56 -21.30 -12.79
C PRO A 412 4.78 -20.64 -12.19
N ARG A 413 5.96 -21.11 -12.58
CA ARG A 413 7.25 -20.55 -12.14
C ARG A 413 8.10 -20.24 -13.34
N GLY A 414 8.94 -19.23 -13.23
CA GLY A 414 9.85 -18.85 -14.29
C GLY A 414 11.04 -18.06 -13.77
N THR A 415 12.03 -17.94 -14.64
CA THR A 415 13.21 -17.11 -14.38
C THR A 415 13.53 -16.32 -15.61
N LEU A 416 13.77 -15.03 -15.44
CA LEU A 416 14.35 -14.15 -16.45
C LEU A 416 15.76 -13.74 -16.02
N LYS A 417 16.66 -13.69 -17.00
CA LYS A 417 17.95 -13.02 -16.86
C LYS A 417 17.91 -11.75 -17.69
N GLY A 418 18.39 -10.67 -17.13
CA GLY A 418 18.44 -9.39 -17.81
C GLY A 418 19.82 -8.73 -17.65
N GLU A 419 20.06 -7.79 -18.54
CA GLU A 419 21.23 -6.92 -18.53
C GLU A 419 20.74 -5.48 -18.59
N ALA A 420 21.13 -4.66 -17.62
CA ALA A 420 20.91 -3.22 -17.62
C ALA A 420 22.17 -2.51 -18.09
N VAL A 421 22.04 -1.54 -19.00
CA VAL A 421 23.11 -0.63 -19.41
C VAL A 421 22.67 0.79 -19.06
N TYR A 422 23.55 1.51 -18.38
CA TYR A 422 23.29 2.85 -17.88
C TYR A 422 24.57 3.68 -17.77
N SER A 423 24.40 5.00 -17.71
CA SER A 423 25.51 5.92 -17.45
C SER A 423 25.28 6.67 -16.15
N PHE A 424 26.37 6.87 -15.43
CA PHE A 424 26.39 7.65 -14.19
C PHE A 424 27.62 8.54 -14.10
N ARG A 425 27.52 9.56 -13.26
CA ARG A 425 28.59 10.49 -12.91
C ARG A 425 29.06 10.20 -11.47
N SER A 426 30.37 10.04 -11.32
CA SER A 426 31.06 9.94 -10.03
C SER A 426 32.15 10.99 -9.99
N GLY A 427 31.94 12.08 -9.24
CA GLY A 427 32.75 13.28 -9.35
C GLY A 427 32.71 13.84 -10.77
N ASP A 428 33.86 14.06 -11.38
CA ASP A 428 33.97 14.59 -12.76
C ASP A 428 33.96 13.49 -13.85
N GLU A 429 33.98 12.23 -13.44
CA GLU A 429 34.04 11.10 -14.37
C GLU A 429 32.66 10.58 -14.73
N VAL A 430 32.40 10.42 -16.04
CA VAL A 430 31.18 9.80 -16.57
C VAL A 430 31.48 8.41 -17.09
N LYS A 431 30.83 7.41 -16.50
CA LYS A 431 30.96 5.99 -16.86
C LYS A 431 29.68 5.45 -17.47
N THR A 432 29.84 4.63 -18.51
CA THR A 432 28.76 3.79 -19.04
C THR A 432 29.12 2.34 -18.75
N VAL A 433 28.26 1.66 -18.03
CA VAL A 433 28.48 0.29 -17.53
C VAL A 433 27.29 -0.62 -17.83
N ARG A 434 27.50 -1.92 -17.66
CA ARG A 434 26.44 -2.93 -17.69
C ARG A 434 26.40 -3.70 -16.38
N GLN A 435 25.21 -4.13 -16.00
CA GLN A 435 25.00 -4.98 -14.83
C GLN A 435 23.99 -6.07 -15.17
N GLU A 436 24.35 -7.32 -14.87
CA GLU A 436 23.46 -8.46 -15.03
C GLU A 436 22.57 -8.61 -13.79
N PHE A 437 21.32 -9.02 -14.00
CA PHE A 437 20.37 -9.32 -12.94
C PHE A 437 19.49 -10.50 -13.27
N LYS A 438 18.86 -11.07 -12.24
CA LYS A 438 17.99 -12.24 -12.36
C LYS A 438 16.66 -11.96 -11.65
N VAL A 439 15.55 -12.26 -12.33
CA VAL A 439 14.20 -12.17 -11.78
C VAL A 439 13.67 -13.59 -11.59
N SER A 440 13.29 -13.93 -10.38
CA SER A 440 12.65 -15.21 -10.06
C SER A 440 11.15 -15.00 -9.88
N ILE A 441 10.33 -15.68 -10.67
CA ILE A 441 8.86 -15.54 -10.67
C ILE A 441 8.24 -16.83 -10.14
N GLY A 442 7.53 -16.76 -9.00
CA GLY A 442 6.78 -17.90 -8.47
C GLY A 442 7.64 -18.98 -7.80
N GLY A 443 8.78 -18.64 -7.25
CA GLY A 443 9.43 -19.40 -6.17
C GLY A 443 8.63 -19.27 -4.87
N LYS A 444 8.91 -20.10 -3.83
CA LYS A 444 8.72 -19.61 -2.48
C LYS A 444 9.48 -18.27 -2.41
N PRO A 445 8.92 -17.20 -1.82
CA PRO A 445 9.74 -16.04 -1.49
C PRO A 445 10.99 -16.58 -0.79
N GLU A 446 12.18 -16.20 -1.25
CA GLU A 446 13.42 -16.42 -0.50
C GLU A 446 13.42 -15.47 0.69
N GLY A 447 12.64 -15.62 1.59
CA GLY A 447 12.18 -14.83 2.70
C GLY A 447 10.77 -15.22 3.03
N THR A 448 10.41 -16.51 2.79
CA THR A 448 9.27 -17.05 3.52
C THR A 448 9.45 -16.56 4.94
N LEU A 449 8.39 -15.98 5.52
CA LEU A 449 8.26 -15.82 6.95
C LEU A 449 8.52 -17.22 7.56
N ALA A 450 9.80 -17.61 7.55
CA ALA A 450 10.26 -18.84 8.15
C ALA A 450 9.95 -18.66 9.61
N GLY A 451 9.14 -19.56 10.08
CA GLY A 451 8.91 -19.67 11.52
C GLY A 451 10.27 -19.54 12.17
N THR A 452 10.36 -18.61 13.08
CA THR A 452 11.46 -18.41 14.00
C THR A 452 12.07 -19.76 14.32
N ASP A 453 13.38 -19.91 14.10
CA ASP A 453 14.15 -20.87 14.88
C ASP A 453 13.87 -20.53 16.34
N ALA A 454 13.05 -21.36 16.98
CA ALA A 454 12.88 -21.32 18.41
C ALA A 454 14.30 -21.46 19.00
N PRO A 455 14.69 -20.63 19.98
CA PRO A 455 15.96 -20.82 20.64
C PRO A 455 15.97 -22.25 21.18
N THR A 456 16.83 -23.08 20.64
CA THR A 456 17.14 -24.41 21.19
C THR A 456 17.46 -24.22 22.67
N ALA A 457 16.58 -24.66 23.54
CA ALA A 457 16.84 -24.75 24.96
C ALA A 457 18.14 -25.49 25.11
N ALA A 458 19.16 -24.81 25.61
CA ALA A 458 20.41 -25.44 26.00
C ALA A 458 20.08 -26.49 27.06
N ASN A 459 20.16 -27.73 26.65
CA ASN A 459 20.14 -28.87 27.55
C ASN A 459 21.36 -28.74 28.46
N GLY A 460 21.16 -28.25 29.67
CA GLY A 460 22.14 -28.29 30.73
C GLY A 460 22.48 -29.75 31.04
N GLY A 461 23.59 -30.21 30.53
CA GLY A 461 24.17 -31.48 30.86
C GLY A 461 24.43 -31.56 32.36
N ASN A 462 23.77 -32.48 33.01
CA ASN A 462 23.99 -32.87 34.37
C ASN A 462 25.19 -33.84 34.35
N ASP A 463 26.41 -33.35 34.53
CA ASP A 463 27.55 -34.18 34.78
C ASP A 463 27.62 -34.55 36.26
N GLY A 464 27.18 -35.76 36.50
CA GLY A 464 27.35 -36.41 37.78
C GLY A 464 28.84 -36.70 38.05
N ALA A 465 29.44 -36.01 39.00
CA ALA A 465 30.70 -36.42 39.61
C ALA A 465 30.44 -37.50 40.70
N ARG A 466 30.77 -38.72 40.36
CA ARG A 466 31.08 -39.76 41.35
C ARG A 466 32.55 -39.58 41.78
N GLY A 467 32.78 -39.70 43.05
CA GLY A 467 34.05 -40.21 43.46
C GLY A 467 34.66 -39.62 44.72
N ARG A 468 34.48 -40.34 45.78
CA ARG A 468 35.21 -40.49 47.06
C ARG A 468 35.10 -39.39 48.10
#